data_2577d93f6b040c613d377ab8af1c7a92
#
_entry.id   2577d93f6b040c613d377ab8af1c7a92
#
_cell.length_a   1.000
_cell.length_b   1.000
_cell.length_c   1.000
_cell.angle_alpha   90.00
_cell.angle_beta   90.00
_cell.angle_gamma   90.00
#
_symmetry.space_group_name_H-M   'P 1'
#
loop_
_entity.id
_entity.type
_entity.pdbx_description
1 polymer ?
#
loop_
_entity_poly.entity_id
_entity_poly.type
_entity_poly.pdbx_seq_one_letter_code
_entity_poly.pdbx_strand_id
1 'polypeptide(L)'
;MEEIVPKRFHKWLKVFGKVESERMPVRKAWDHAIDLNNDFKARVYPLSRNEKEEVQKFVNKHLKKGYIKPSKSPQTSPVFFVGKKDGGKCMVMDYCRLNKQTVKNNYPLPLITDLVDSMGNKRVFTKMDLQWGYNNMRIKEGDEWKAAFTTHVRSYEPVVMFFGMKNSPATFQGMMNEILRDMINEGKVAAFVDDMLIGMEMKEGHNELVEEVLKRLEENDLYVKPEKCAWKVQKVNFLGVVMGQRKIEMEEDKVAGVLNWLIPKTVRDVRKFLGLANYYRQFVKDFAKLAQSLNNLTRKEEKWKWGDE
;
A
#
# COMPACT_ATOMS: atom_id res chain seq x y z
N MET A 1 23.41 6.37 -1.82
CA MET A 1 22.44 6.49 -2.94
C MET A 1 23.10 6.11 -4.27
N GLU A 2 24.19 6.75 -4.63
CA GLU A 2 24.94 6.47 -5.88
C GLU A 2 25.52 5.06 -5.98
N GLU A 3 25.75 4.40 -4.88
CA GLU A 3 26.18 2.99 -4.82
C GLU A 3 25.06 1.99 -5.11
N ILE A 4 23.81 2.37 -4.82
CA ILE A 4 22.63 1.49 -4.94
C ILE A 4 21.96 1.66 -6.31
N VAL A 5 21.92 2.89 -6.82
CA VAL A 5 21.32 3.21 -8.11
C VAL A 5 22.36 3.00 -9.22
N PRO A 6 22.05 2.22 -10.26
CA PRO A 6 22.99 2.02 -11.38
C PRO A 6 23.41 3.35 -12.02
N LYS A 7 24.69 3.50 -12.37
CA LYS A 7 25.27 4.75 -12.93
C LYS A 7 24.48 5.33 -14.10
N ARG A 8 23.89 4.50 -14.92
CA ARG A 8 23.05 4.91 -16.06
C ARG A 8 21.87 5.80 -15.61
N PHE A 9 21.32 5.57 -14.41
CA PHE A 9 20.15 6.28 -13.89
C PHE A 9 20.53 7.44 -12.98
N HIS A 10 21.80 7.81 -12.87
CA HIS A 10 22.25 8.91 -12.02
C HIS A 10 21.69 10.27 -12.41
N LYS A 11 21.30 10.48 -13.66
CA LYS A 11 20.60 11.70 -14.08
C LYS A 11 19.24 11.87 -13.39
N TRP A 12 18.68 10.78 -12.80
CA TRP A 12 17.41 10.74 -12.09
C TRP A 12 17.57 10.62 -10.56
N LEU A 13 18.76 10.92 -10.00
CA LEU A 13 19.03 10.78 -8.56
C LEU A 13 18.06 11.57 -7.69
N LYS A 14 17.48 12.66 -8.20
CA LYS A 14 16.45 13.43 -7.51
C LYS A 14 15.22 12.59 -7.15
N VAL A 15 14.81 11.65 -7.99
CA VAL A 15 13.67 10.72 -7.75
C VAL A 15 13.93 9.82 -6.54
N PHE A 16 15.18 9.61 -6.16
CA PHE A 16 15.58 8.80 -5.01
C PHE A 16 15.91 9.62 -3.76
N GLY A 17 15.78 10.94 -3.84
CA GLY A 17 16.12 11.85 -2.77
C GLY A 17 15.13 11.78 -1.61
N LYS A 18 15.64 11.52 -0.39
CA LYS A 18 14.81 11.50 0.81
C LYS A 18 14.32 12.89 1.20
N VAL A 19 15.19 13.89 1.05
CA VAL A 19 14.85 15.29 1.38
C VAL A 19 13.81 15.80 0.39
N GLU A 20 14.00 15.54 -0.87
CA GLU A 20 13.10 15.91 -1.96
C GLU A 20 11.71 15.27 -1.77
N SER A 21 11.67 14.02 -1.31
CA SER A 21 10.41 13.29 -1.05
C SER A 21 9.64 13.83 0.16
N GLU A 22 10.27 14.61 1.02
CA GLU A 22 9.66 15.15 2.25
C GLU A 22 9.10 16.57 2.05
N ARG A 23 9.09 17.09 0.83
CA ARG A 23 8.48 18.37 0.50
C ARG A 23 6.96 18.32 0.44
N MET A 24 6.31 19.48 0.52
CA MET A 24 4.88 19.59 0.26
C MET A 24 4.62 19.34 -1.23
N PRO A 25 3.77 18.37 -1.59
CA PRO A 25 3.41 18.12 -2.98
C PRO A 25 2.63 19.29 -3.59
N VAL A 26 2.77 19.46 -4.90
CA VAL A 26 1.99 20.43 -5.67
C VAL A 26 0.56 19.93 -5.83
N ARG A 27 -0.42 20.83 -5.91
CA ARG A 27 -1.81 20.46 -6.20
C ARG A 27 -1.94 19.90 -7.61
N LYS A 28 -2.74 18.86 -7.74
CA LYS A 28 -2.98 18.14 -8.99
C LYS A 28 -4.48 17.92 -9.21
N ALA A 29 -4.87 17.61 -10.42
CA ALA A 29 -6.27 17.30 -10.76
C ALA A 29 -6.83 16.08 -10.00
N TRP A 30 -5.98 15.19 -9.56
CA TRP A 30 -6.32 14.00 -8.76
C TRP A 30 -6.19 14.18 -7.25
N ASP A 31 -6.14 15.42 -6.73
CA ASP A 31 -6.18 15.68 -5.29
C ASP A 31 -7.34 14.88 -4.65
N HIS A 32 -7.06 14.30 -3.49
CA HIS A 32 -7.97 13.36 -2.82
C HIS A 32 -9.21 14.06 -2.29
N ALA A 33 -10.37 13.82 -2.90
CA ALA A 33 -11.66 14.31 -2.44
C ALA A 33 -12.22 13.43 -1.30
N ILE A 34 -12.86 14.06 -0.32
CA ILE A 34 -13.54 13.40 0.79
C ILE A 34 -15.01 13.81 0.77
N ASP A 35 -15.83 13.05 0.06
CA ASP A 35 -17.26 13.26 0.01
C ASP A 35 -17.91 12.52 1.17
N LEU A 36 -18.70 13.21 1.99
CA LEU A 36 -19.35 12.66 3.18
C LEU A 36 -20.86 12.60 2.99
N ASN A 37 -21.47 11.50 3.47
CA ASN A 37 -22.92 11.39 3.57
C ASN A 37 -23.46 12.18 4.78
N ASN A 38 -22.77 12.13 5.92
CA ASN A 38 -23.15 12.80 7.16
C ASN A 38 -21.92 13.16 7.98
N ASP A 39 -22.09 14.10 8.90
CA ASP A 39 -21.12 14.41 9.95
C ASP A 39 -21.00 13.25 10.95
N PHE A 40 -19.89 13.21 11.66
CA PHE A 40 -19.63 12.20 12.68
C PHE A 40 -18.98 12.80 13.92
N LYS A 41 -19.18 12.15 15.06
CA LYS A 41 -18.45 12.43 16.30
C LYS A 41 -17.65 11.18 16.67
N ALA A 42 -16.36 11.33 16.93
CA ALA A 42 -15.51 10.26 17.40
C ALA A 42 -15.15 10.44 18.88
N ARG A 43 -14.86 9.34 19.58
CA ARG A 43 -14.36 9.36 20.95
C ARG A 43 -12.85 9.58 20.92
N VAL A 44 -12.33 10.41 21.84
CA VAL A 44 -10.89 10.56 22.04
C VAL A 44 -10.40 9.40 22.89
N TYR A 45 -9.27 8.82 22.53
CA TYR A 45 -8.64 7.74 23.29
C TYR A 45 -7.66 8.31 24.33
N PRO A 46 -7.60 7.73 25.54
CA PRO A 46 -6.58 8.10 26.52
C PRO A 46 -5.20 7.67 26.00
N LEU A 47 -4.21 8.52 26.19
CA LEU A 47 -2.83 8.30 25.79
C LEU A 47 -1.93 8.26 27.03
N SER A 48 -1.03 7.29 27.09
CA SER A 48 0.03 7.23 28.09
C SER A 48 1.02 8.40 27.92
N ARG A 49 1.87 8.64 28.94
CA ARG A 49 2.87 9.71 28.89
C ARG A 49 3.81 9.56 27.68
N ASN A 50 4.33 8.37 27.44
CA ASN A 50 5.23 8.12 26.31
C ASN A 50 4.52 8.33 24.95
N GLU A 51 3.26 7.94 24.84
CA GLU A 51 2.47 8.16 23.64
C GLU A 51 2.22 9.64 23.36
N LYS A 52 2.01 10.45 24.40
CA LYS A 52 1.90 11.91 24.26
C LYS A 52 3.18 12.55 23.74
N GLU A 53 4.34 12.08 24.18
CA GLU A 53 5.65 12.53 23.69
C GLU A 53 5.82 12.18 22.20
N GLU A 54 5.46 10.96 21.79
CA GLU A 54 5.51 10.53 20.39
C GLU A 54 4.51 11.32 19.50
N VAL A 55 3.30 11.62 20.01
CA VAL A 55 2.36 12.53 19.32
C VAL A 55 3.00 13.88 19.09
N GLN A 56 3.67 14.45 20.10
CA GLN A 56 4.31 15.76 19.98
C GLN A 56 5.43 15.75 18.93
N LYS A 57 6.25 14.70 18.88
CA LYS A 57 7.28 14.53 17.84
C LYS A 57 6.65 14.44 16.45
N PHE A 58 5.59 13.64 16.30
CA PHE A 58 4.85 13.52 15.06
C PHE A 58 4.30 14.87 14.60
N VAL A 59 3.61 15.58 15.47
CA VAL A 59 2.99 16.88 15.18
C VAL A 59 4.07 17.91 14.75
N ASN A 60 5.14 18.04 15.52
CA ASN A 60 6.22 18.98 15.20
C ASN A 60 6.84 18.68 13.84
N LYS A 61 7.10 17.40 13.55
CA LYS A 61 7.66 16.96 12.27
C LYS A 61 6.73 17.33 11.10
N HIS A 62 5.43 17.05 11.21
CA HIS A 62 4.48 17.22 10.11
C HIS A 62 4.03 18.67 9.94
N LEU A 63 4.00 19.46 11.02
CA LEU A 63 3.82 20.92 10.93
C LEU A 63 4.98 21.56 10.16
N LYS A 64 6.23 21.18 10.49
CA LYS A 64 7.42 21.70 9.78
C LYS A 64 7.39 21.40 8.28
N LYS A 65 6.84 20.25 7.87
CA LYS A 65 6.67 19.86 6.46
C LYS A 65 5.46 20.50 5.79
N GLY A 66 4.57 21.14 6.55
CA GLY A 66 3.28 21.62 6.07
C GLY A 66 2.23 20.54 5.81
N TYR A 67 2.49 19.28 6.16
CA TYR A 67 1.60 18.14 5.93
C TYR A 67 0.33 18.19 6.78
N ILE A 68 0.38 18.91 7.90
CA ILE A 68 -0.76 19.18 8.76
C ILE A 68 -0.80 20.66 9.12
N LYS A 69 -1.98 21.18 9.43
CA LYS A 69 -2.20 22.53 9.95
C LYS A 69 -3.15 22.49 11.16
N PRO A 70 -3.13 23.49 12.07
CA PRO A 70 -4.11 23.59 13.15
C PRO A 70 -5.54 23.61 12.62
N SER A 71 -6.45 22.91 13.31
CA SER A 71 -7.84 22.77 12.89
C SER A 71 -8.83 23.28 13.91
N LYS A 72 -9.94 23.86 13.42
CA LYS A 72 -11.18 24.17 14.17
C LYS A 72 -12.34 23.30 13.69
N SER A 73 -12.06 22.19 13.01
CA SER A 73 -13.08 21.29 12.48
C SER A 73 -14.09 20.88 13.57
N PRO A 74 -15.38 20.87 13.26
CA PRO A 74 -16.42 20.39 14.18
C PRO A 74 -16.38 18.87 14.39
N GLN A 75 -15.68 18.15 13.50
CA GLN A 75 -15.51 16.70 13.56
C GLN A 75 -14.02 16.33 13.51
N THR A 76 -13.62 15.35 14.34
CA THR A 76 -12.23 14.92 14.41
C THR A 76 -12.15 13.44 14.66
N SER A 77 -11.11 12.79 14.13
CA SER A 77 -10.76 11.41 14.38
C SER A 77 -9.76 11.29 15.53
N PRO A 78 -9.84 10.29 16.41
CA PRO A 78 -8.86 10.09 17.47
C PRO A 78 -7.57 9.50 16.92
N VAL A 79 -6.51 9.58 17.71
CA VAL A 79 -5.24 8.92 17.44
C VAL A 79 -5.01 7.77 18.41
N PHE A 80 -4.34 6.72 17.97
CA PHE A 80 -3.91 5.58 18.78
C PHE A 80 -2.56 5.06 18.29
N PHE A 81 -1.98 4.12 19.03
CA PHE A 81 -0.68 3.55 18.71
C PHE A 81 -0.76 2.07 18.41
N VAL A 82 -0.02 1.65 17.39
CA VAL A 82 0.20 0.23 17.06
C VAL A 82 1.68 -0.12 17.23
N GLY A 83 1.95 -1.32 17.73
CA GLY A 83 3.30 -1.83 17.86
C GLY A 83 3.92 -2.12 16.49
N LYS A 84 5.17 -1.77 16.30
CA LYS A 84 5.99 -2.18 15.17
C LYS A 84 6.70 -3.52 15.48
N LYS A 85 7.15 -4.20 14.43
CA LYS A 85 7.95 -5.44 14.57
C LYS A 85 9.27 -5.24 15.31
N ASP A 86 9.84 -4.04 15.25
CA ASP A 86 11.07 -3.62 15.92
C ASP A 86 10.86 -3.18 17.38
N GLY A 87 9.67 -3.38 17.95
CA GLY A 87 9.30 -2.98 19.31
C GLY A 87 8.92 -1.50 19.45
N GLY A 88 9.05 -0.70 18.39
CA GLY A 88 8.62 0.70 18.38
C GLY A 88 7.10 0.83 18.29
N LYS A 89 6.60 2.08 18.46
CA LYS A 89 5.20 2.43 18.31
C LYS A 89 5.00 3.32 17.09
N CYS A 90 3.90 3.12 16.35
CA CYS A 90 3.48 3.97 15.25
C CYS A 90 2.16 4.64 15.61
N MET A 91 2.11 5.97 15.53
CA MET A 91 0.86 6.72 15.67
C MET A 91 -0.01 6.54 14.43
N VAL A 92 -1.28 6.25 14.64
CA VAL A 92 -2.29 6.05 13.60
C VAL A 92 -3.52 6.88 13.93
N MET A 93 -4.13 7.50 12.91
CA MET A 93 -5.43 8.15 13.02
C MET A 93 -6.53 7.09 12.86
N ASP A 94 -7.50 7.06 13.78
CA ASP A 94 -8.65 6.18 13.65
C ASP A 94 -9.71 6.80 12.73
N TYR A 95 -9.59 6.56 11.47
CA TYR A 95 -10.56 7.00 10.47
C TYR A 95 -11.79 6.08 10.31
N CYS A 96 -12.03 5.11 11.22
CA CYS A 96 -13.16 4.18 11.08
C CYS A 96 -14.51 4.90 10.96
N ARG A 97 -14.74 5.96 11.72
CA ARG A 97 -15.99 6.74 11.66
C ARG A 97 -16.05 7.60 10.41
N LEU A 98 -14.98 8.29 10.06
CA LEU A 98 -14.83 9.00 8.79
C LEU A 98 -15.15 8.07 7.62
N ASN A 99 -14.51 6.91 7.59
CA ASN A 99 -14.65 5.93 6.52
C ASN A 99 -16.07 5.39 6.36
N LYS A 100 -16.84 5.28 7.45
CA LYS A 100 -18.26 4.90 7.39
C LYS A 100 -19.10 5.94 6.68
N GLN A 101 -18.81 7.21 6.86
CA GLN A 101 -19.53 8.32 6.24
C GLN A 101 -18.99 8.71 4.86
N THR A 102 -17.76 8.34 4.55
CA THR A 102 -17.15 8.64 3.24
C THR A 102 -17.86 7.88 2.13
N VAL A 103 -18.30 8.56 1.10
CA VAL A 103 -18.80 7.96 -0.14
C VAL A 103 -17.69 7.12 -0.76
N LYS A 104 -18.00 5.88 -1.12
CA LYS A 104 -16.99 4.97 -1.69
C LYS A 104 -16.63 5.41 -3.10
N ASN A 105 -15.35 5.63 -3.35
CA ASN A 105 -14.80 5.69 -4.69
C ASN A 105 -14.69 4.25 -5.24
N ASN A 106 -15.43 3.97 -6.31
CA ASN A 106 -15.46 2.65 -6.94
C ASN A 106 -14.40 2.47 -8.03
N TYR A 107 -13.35 3.31 -8.05
CA TYR A 107 -12.24 3.09 -8.96
C TYR A 107 -11.68 1.68 -8.78
N PRO A 108 -11.60 0.87 -9.85
CA PRO A 108 -11.19 -0.52 -9.75
C PRO A 108 -9.70 -0.62 -9.40
N LEU A 109 -9.39 -1.28 -8.28
CA LEU A 109 -8.03 -1.74 -8.07
C LEU A 109 -7.79 -2.95 -8.97
N PRO A 110 -6.63 -3.05 -9.64
CA PRO A 110 -6.32 -4.19 -10.48
C PRO A 110 -6.29 -5.48 -9.64
N LEU A 111 -6.72 -6.59 -10.23
CA LEU A 111 -6.55 -7.88 -9.58
C LEU A 111 -5.07 -8.27 -9.59
N ILE A 112 -4.58 -8.74 -8.46
CA ILE A 112 -3.16 -9.14 -8.33
C ILE A 112 -2.82 -10.26 -9.32
N THR A 113 -3.75 -11.20 -9.54
CA THR A 113 -3.61 -12.26 -10.55
C THR A 113 -3.38 -11.70 -11.94
N ASP A 114 -4.17 -10.69 -12.35
CA ASP A 114 -4.05 -10.10 -13.68
C ASP A 114 -2.71 -9.35 -13.86
N LEU A 115 -2.25 -8.67 -12.80
CA LEU A 115 -0.94 -8.01 -12.81
C LEU A 115 0.20 -9.03 -12.94
N VAL A 116 0.11 -10.12 -12.18
CA VAL A 116 1.09 -11.21 -12.20
C VAL A 116 1.09 -11.89 -13.57
N ASP A 117 -0.08 -12.17 -14.13
CA ASP A 117 -0.23 -12.82 -15.44
C ASP A 117 0.30 -11.93 -16.57
N SER A 118 0.07 -10.62 -16.54
CA SER A 118 0.60 -9.66 -17.52
C SER A 118 2.12 -9.65 -17.57
N MET A 119 2.78 -9.99 -16.46
CA MET A 119 4.25 -10.05 -16.32
C MET A 119 4.82 -11.46 -16.52
N GLY A 120 3.99 -12.50 -16.60
CA GLY A 120 4.40 -13.90 -16.62
C GLY A 120 5.35 -14.30 -17.76
N ASN A 121 5.25 -13.66 -18.92
CA ASN A 121 6.10 -13.90 -20.09
C ASN A 121 7.42 -13.11 -20.09
N LYS A 122 7.60 -12.18 -19.15
CA LYS A 122 8.79 -11.33 -19.09
C LYS A 122 9.99 -12.09 -18.51
N ARG A 123 11.19 -11.65 -18.86
CA ARG A 123 12.46 -12.30 -18.44
C ARG A 123 13.40 -11.37 -17.69
N VAL A 124 13.20 -10.07 -17.84
CA VAL A 124 14.03 -9.04 -17.23
C VAL A 124 13.12 -8.08 -16.52
N PHE A 125 13.42 -7.83 -15.25
CA PHE A 125 12.58 -7.04 -14.37
C PHE A 125 13.37 -5.93 -13.68
N THR A 126 12.71 -4.81 -13.46
CA THR A 126 13.11 -3.80 -12.48
C THR A 126 11.92 -3.54 -11.56
N LYS A 127 12.12 -3.75 -10.26
CA LYS A 127 11.11 -3.45 -9.23
C LYS A 127 11.43 -2.12 -8.57
N MET A 128 10.41 -1.32 -8.32
CA MET A 128 10.50 -0.05 -7.57
C MET A 128 9.39 0.03 -6.52
N ASP A 129 9.71 0.60 -5.34
CA ASP A 129 8.77 0.88 -4.24
C ASP A 129 8.71 2.38 -4.04
N LEU A 130 7.52 2.98 -4.16
CA LEU A 130 7.37 4.42 -4.01
C LEU A 130 7.57 4.85 -2.55
N GLN A 131 8.27 5.96 -2.38
CA GLN A 131 8.51 6.55 -1.06
C GLN A 131 7.36 7.48 -0.67
N TRP A 132 6.78 7.24 0.52
CA TRP A 132 5.71 8.09 1.06
C TRP A 132 4.51 8.25 0.12
N GLY A 133 4.14 7.22 -0.64
CA GLY A 133 3.18 7.29 -1.73
C GLY A 133 1.95 8.14 -1.42
N TYR A 134 1.24 7.87 -0.33
CA TYR A 134 0.05 8.66 0.05
C TYR A 134 0.37 10.09 0.44
N ASN A 135 1.50 10.37 1.09
CA ASN A 135 1.86 11.74 1.45
C ASN A 135 2.26 12.61 0.24
N ASN A 136 2.52 11.99 -0.93
CA ASN A 136 2.76 12.71 -2.18
C ASN A 136 1.47 13.21 -2.85
N MET A 137 0.30 12.94 -2.26
CA MET A 137 -0.99 13.43 -2.74
C MET A 137 -1.62 14.38 -1.74
N ARG A 138 -2.11 15.51 -2.22
CA ARG A 138 -2.85 16.46 -1.39
C ARG A 138 -4.29 16.01 -1.20
N ILE A 139 -4.88 16.40 -0.08
CA ILE A 139 -6.33 16.40 0.08
C ILE A 139 -6.86 17.58 -0.73
N LYS A 140 -8.00 17.37 -1.41
CA LYS A 140 -8.68 18.40 -2.18
C LYS A 140 -8.92 19.63 -1.31
N GLU A 141 -8.70 20.81 -1.90
CA GLU A 141 -8.90 22.06 -1.20
C GLU A 141 -10.34 22.20 -0.70
N GLY A 142 -10.48 22.55 0.58
CA GLY A 142 -11.77 22.62 1.24
C GLY A 142 -12.25 21.29 1.87
N ASP A 143 -11.55 20.17 1.63
CA ASP A 143 -11.90 18.87 2.22
C ASP A 143 -11.02 18.50 3.42
N GLU A 144 -9.93 19.23 3.67
CA GLU A 144 -8.94 18.90 4.70
C GLU A 144 -9.54 18.78 6.10
N TRP A 145 -10.48 19.67 6.44
CA TRP A 145 -11.16 19.70 7.75
C TRP A 145 -11.94 18.42 8.04
N LYS A 146 -12.43 17.72 6.99
CA LYS A 146 -13.18 16.46 7.13
C LYS A 146 -12.32 15.34 7.69
N ALA A 147 -11.03 15.35 7.41
CA ALA A 147 -10.05 14.37 7.91
C ALA A 147 -9.31 14.83 9.17
N ALA A 148 -9.79 15.89 9.84
CA ALA A 148 -9.15 16.38 11.05
C ALA A 148 -9.03 15.30 12.13
N PHE A 149 -7.94 15.38 12.90
CA PHE A 149 -7.66 14.48 14.01
C PHE A 149 -7.34 15.24 15.29
N THR A 150 -7.69 14.64 16.41
CA THR A 150 -7.49 15.24 17.73
C THR A 150 -6.36 14.57 18.48
N THR A 151 -5.48 15.39 19.06
CA THR A 151 -4.43 14.99 19.98
C THR A 151 -4.78 15.45 21.40
N HIS A 152 -3.92 15.13 22.36
CA HIS A 152 -4.06 15.60 23.74
C HIS A 152 -3.85 17.12 23.89
N VAL A 153 -3.28 17.80 22.88
CA VAL A 153 -3.00 19.25 22.93
C VAL A 153 -4.05 20.04 22.15
N ARG A 154 -4.32 19.65 20.91
CA ARG A 154 -5.27 20.30 20.01
C ARG A 154 -5.59 19.44 18.80
N SER A 155 -6.52 19.92 17.98
CA SER A 155 -6.87 19.30 16.71
C SER A 155 -6.02 19.84 15.56
N TYR A 156 -5.76 18.98 14.59
CA TYR A 156 -5.05 19.28 13.34
C TYR A 156 -5.81 18.69 12.16
N GLU A 157 -5.67 19.29 11.02
CA GLU A 157 -6.17 18.75 9.76
C GLU A 157 -5.03 18.44 8.82
N PRO A 158 -5.06 17.27 8.16
CA PRO A 158 -4.06 16.90 7.18
C PRO A 158 -4.27 17.65 5.86
N VAL A 159 -3.18 18.07 5.25
CA VAL A 159 -3.15 18.73 3.92
C VAL A 159 -2.81 17.72 2.83
N VAL A 160 -2.19 16.60 3.22
CA VAL A 160 -1.84 15.46 2.37
C VAL A 160 -2.57 14.21 2.86
N MET A 161 -2.70 13.20 2.00
CA MET A 161 -3.30 11.93 2.42
C MET A 161 -2.43 11.24 3.47
N PHE A 162 -3.10 10.64 4.46
CA PHE A 162 -2.50 9.73 5.42
C PHE A 162 -3.09 8.33 5.28
N PHE A 163 -2.38 7.34 5.82
CA PHE A 163 -2.89 5.97 5.86
C PHE A 163 -4.20 5.87 6.63
N GLY A 164 -5.08 4.97 6.18
CA GLY A 164 -6.33 4.66 6.84
C GLY A 164 -7.57 5.33 6.26
N MET A 165 -7.46 6.28 5.34
CA MET A 165 -8.60 6.87 4.63
C MET A 165 -9.16 5.87 3.59
N LYS A 166 -10.48 5.75 3.51
CA LYS A 166 -11.20 4.73 2.71
C LYS A 166 -10.83 4.72 1.23
N ASN A 167 -10.73 5.89 0.63
CA ASN A 167 -10.55 6.04 -0.82
C ASN A 167 -9.09 6.27 -1.24
N SER A 168 -8.14 6.33 -0.29
CA SER A 168 -6.72 6.57 -0.61
C SER A 168 -6.13 5.57 -1.59
N PRO A 169 -6.36 4.25 -1.45
CA PRO A 169 -5.85 3.29 -2.44
C PRO A 169 -6.41 3.52 -3.84
N ALA A 170 -7.72 3.79 -3.96
CA ALA A 170 -8.39 4.02 -5.23
C ALA A 170 -7.88 5.30 -5.92
N THR A 171 -7.74 6.39 -5.18
CA THR A 171 -7.22 7.66 -5.71
C THR A 171 -5.77 7.51 -6.16
N PHE A 172 -4.94 6.85 -5.36
CA PHE A 172 -3.53 6.63 -5.68
C PHE A 172 -3.35 5.73 -6.90
N GLN A 173 -4.10 4.62 -6.97
CA GLN A 173 -4.07 3.72 -8.13
C GLN A 173 -4.53 4.45 -9.40
N GLY A 174 -5.58 5.29 -9.30
CA GLY A 174 -6.05 6.09 -10.42
C GLY A 174 -4.96 7.01 -10.97
N MET A 175 -4.21 7.67 -10.09
CA MET A 175 -3.07 8.50 -10.45
C MET A 175 -1.97 7.67 -11.15
N MET A 176 -1.58 6.52 -10.58
CA MET A 176 -0.55 5.66 -11.17
C MET A 176 -0.94 5.16 -12.57
N ASN A 177 -2.22 4.76 -12.72
CA ASN A 177 -2.75 4.33 -14.00
C ASN A 177 -2.79 5.47 -15.03
N GLU A 178 -2.98 6.72 -14.62
CA GLU A 178 -2.93 7.87 -15.50
C GLU A 178 -1.51 8.18 -15.96
N ILE A 179 -0.56 8.21 -15.02
CA ILE A 179 0.86 8.54 -15.30
C ILE A 179 1.52 7.49 -16.20
N LEU A 180 1.18 6.18 -16.01
CA LEU A 180 1.82 5.06 -16.69
C LEU A 180 0.91 4.33 -17.68
N ARG A 181 -0.19 4.96 -18.10
CA ARG A 181 -1.30 4.37 -18.88
C ARG A 181 -0.85 3.53 -20.07
N ASP A 182 -0.05 4.10 -20.95
CA ASP A 182 0.44 3.44 -22.17
C ASP A 182 1.30 2.22 -21.85
N MET A 183 2.22 2.34 -20.90
CA MET A 183 3.11 1.25 -20.49
C MET A 183 2.35 0.11 -19.78
N ILE A 184 1.30 0.44 -19.02
CA ILE A 184 0.42 -0.54 -18.39
C ILE A 184 -0.39 -1.26 -19.46
N ASN A 185 -0.98 -0.52 -20.41
CA ASN A 185 -1.76 -1.11 -21.51
C ASN A 185 -0.93 -2.00 -22.43
N GLU A 186 0.36 -1.69 -22.60
CA GLU A 186 1.30 -2.52 -23.35
C GLU A 186 1.83 -3.72 -22.54
N GLY A 187 1.43 -3.88 -21.27
CA GLY A 187 1.91 -4.95 -20.40
C GLY A 187 3.40 -4.86 -20.08
N LYS A 188 3.99 -3.67 -20.12
CA LYS A 188 5.39 -3.40 -19.80
C LYS A 188 5.60 -2.99 -18.36
N VAL A 189 4.57 -2.41 -17.73
CA VAL A 189 4.57 -1.98 -16.33
C VAL A 189 3.34 -2.53 -15.62
N ALA A 190 3.54 -3.12 -14.46
CA ALA A 190 2.49 -3.45 -13.51
C ALA A 190 2.64 -2.54 -12.27
N ALA A 191 1.58 -1.85 -11.90
CA ALA A 191 1.55 -0.98 -10.74
C ALA A 191 0.40 -1.38 -9.80
N PHE A 192 0.72 -1.60 -8.54
CA PHE A 192 -0.24 -1.86 -7.48
C PHE A 192 0.06 -0.95 -6.30
N VAL A 193 -0.67 0.14 -6.21
CA VAL A 193 -0.44 1.19 -5.20
C VAL A 193 1.02 1.65 -5.23
N ASP A 194 1.80 1.39 -4.18
CA ASP A 194 3.20 1.82 -4.04
C ASP A 194 4.21 0.89 -4.75
N ASP A 195 3.81 -0.33 -5.09
CA ASP A 195 4.69 -1.33 -5.73
C ASP A 195 4.59 -1.26 -7.25
N MET A 196 5.73 -1.12 -7.93
CA MET A 196 5.82 -1.14 -9.40
C MET A 196 6.78 -2.23 -9.87
N LEU A 197 6.39 -2.91 -10.94
CA LEU A 197 7.22 -3.87 -11.65
C LEU A 197 7.29 -3.49 -13.13
N ILE A 198 8.49 -3.27 -13.63
CA ILE A 198 8.81 -3.03 -15.03
C ILE A 198 9.34 -4.32 -15.59
N GLY A 199 8.76 -4.85 -16.68
CA GLY A 199 9.13 -6.14 -17.24
C GLY A 199 9.24 -6.13 -18.75
N MET A 200 10.26 -6.80 -19.28
CA MET A 200 10.44 -7.02 -20.73
C MET A 200 10.85 -8.47 -21.04
N GLU A 201 10.53 -8.91 -22.24
CA GLU A 201 10.90 -10.25 -22.72
C GLU A 201 12.38 -10.32 -23.10
N MET A 202 12.92 -9.23 -23.62
CA MET A 202 14.33 -9.09 -24.02
C MET A 202 15.04 -8.06 -23.15
N LYS A 203 16.37 -8.17 -23.08
CA LYS A 203 17.20 -7.23 -22.31
C LYS A 203 17.36 -5.88 -23.00
N GLU A 204 17.20 -5.89 -24.32
CA GLU A 204 17.25 -4.71 -25.19
C GLU A 204 16.02 -3.84 -24.92
N GLY A 205 16.23 -2.53 -24.83
CA GLY A 205 15.16 -1.56 -24.55
C GLY A 205 14.68 -1.51 -23.09
N HIS A 206 15.09 -2.44 -22.21
CA HIS A 206 14.64 -2.45 -20.81
C HIS A 206 15.11 -1.21 -20.03
N ASN A 207 16.34 -0.79 -20.26
CA ASN A 207 16.88 0.39 -19.57
C ASN A 207 16.18 1.67 -20.04
N GLU A 208 15.88 1.78 -21.32
CA GLU A 208 15.16 2.90 -21.92
C GLU A 208 13.73 3.02 -21.33
N LEU A 209 13.06 1.89 -21.15
CA LEU A 209 11.76 1.83 -20.48
C LEU A 209 11.86 2.29 -19.02
N VAL A 210 12.89 1.83 -18.28
CA VAL A 210 13.14 2.27 -16.90
C VAL A 210 13.40 3.77 -16.84
N GLU A 211 14.17 4.33 -17.77
CA GLU A 211 14.43 5.77 -17.86
C GLU A 211 13.15 6.57 -18.10
N GLU A 212 12.28 6.09 -18.98
CA GLU A 212 11.00 6.76 -19.22
C GLU A 212 10.07 6.71 -18.00
N VAL A 213 10.05 5.58 -17.26
CA VAL A 213 9.32 5.50 -15.98
C VAL A 213 9.89 6.52 -14.99
N LEU A 214 11.21 6.57 -14.79
CA LEU A 214 11.85 7.52 -13.87
C LEU A 214 11.55 8.98 -14.24
N LYS A 215 11.56 9.31 -15.55
CA LYS A 215 11.18 10.61 -16.05
C LYS A 215 9.76 10.99 -15.65
N ARG A 216 8.78 10.10 -15.87
CA ARG A 216 7.38 10.34 -15.48
C ARG A 216 7.19 10.48 -13.98
N LEU A 217 7.93 9.70 -13.19
CA LEU A 217 7.92 9.86 -11.73
C LEU A 217 8.46 11.24 -11.32
N GLU A 218 9.55 11.70 -11.91
CA GLU A 218 10.11 13.04 -11.64
C GLU A 218 9.14 14.16 -12.02
N GLU A 219 8.54 14.09 -13.20
CA GLU A 219 7.55 15.07 -13.70
C GLU A 219 6.28 15.15 -12.82
N ASN A 220 5.99 14.07 -12.11
CA ASN A 220 4.82 13.99 -11.21
C ASN A 220 5.17 14.05 -9.73
N ASP A 221 6.42 14.39 -9.40
CA ASP A 221 6.89 14.55 -8.01
C ASP A 221 6.75 13.27 -7.17
N LEU A 222 6.94 12.12 -7.81
CA LEU A 222 6.93 10.82 -7.15
C LEU A 222 8.36 10.35 -6.88
N TYR A 223 8.57 9.76 -5.72
CA TYR A 223 9.89 9.38 -5.23
C TYR A 223 9.95 7.88 -4.95
N VAL A 224 11.14 7.30 -5.12
CA VAL A 224 11.39 5.87 -5.03
C VAL A 224 12.39 5.61 -3.90
N LYS A 225 12.21 4.50 -3.17
CA LYS A 225 13.17 4.01 -2.16
C LYS A 225 14.26 3.19 -2.82
N PRO A 226 15.48 3.71 -2.95
CA PRO A 226 16.55 3.01 -3.67
C PRO A 226 16.89 1.65 -3.05
N GLU A 227 16.83 1.54 -1.72
CA GLU A 227 17.12 0.32 -0.96
C GLU A 227 16.09 -0.81 -1.17
N LYS A 228 14.94 -0.49 -1.75
CA LYS A 228 13.89 -1.47 -2.08
C LYS A 228 13.80 -1.76 -3.56
N CYS A 229 14.65 -1.15 -4.38
CA CYS A 229 14.69 -1.40 -5.80
C CYS A 229 15.48 -2.67 -6.13
N ALA A 230 15.00 -3.40 -7.13
CA ALA A 230 15.75 -4.46 -7.78
C ALA A 230 15.93 -4.08 -9.27
N TRP A 231 17.19 -4.00 -9.71
CA TRP A 231 17.54 -3.46 -11.02
C TRP A 231 17.92 -4.57 -12.02
N LYS A 232 17.20 -4.65 -13.14
CA LYS A 232 17.51 -5.52 -14.28
C LYS A 232 17.77 -6.97 -13.87
N VAL A 233 16.93 -7.52 -12.99
CA VAL A 233 17.04 -8.89 -12.48
C VAL A 233 16.23 -9.86 -13.32
N GLN A 234 16.59 -11.15 -13.27
CA GLN A 234 15.84 -12.23 -13.93
C GLN A 234 14.80 -12.90 -13.01
N LYS A 235 14.91 -12.69 -11.70
CA LYS A 235 14.01 -13.21 -10.69
C LYS A 235 13.72 -12.11 -9.67
N VAL A 236 12.43 -11.90 -9.34
CA VAL A 236 11.99 -10.80 -8.48
C VAL A 236 10.77 -11.18 -7.68
N ASN A 237 10.71 -10.70 -6.44
CA ASN A 237 9.51 -10.82 -5.59
C ASN A 237 8.56 -9.66 -5.88
N PHE A 238 7.33 -9.97 -6.27
CA PHE A 238 6.30 -8.97 -6.55
C PHE A 238 4.94 -9.45 -6.05
N LEU A 239 4.28 -8.65 -5.23
CA LEU A 239 2.94 -8.93 -4.68
C LEU A 239 2.78 -10.35 -4.07
N GLY A 240 3.81 -10.84 -3.37
CA GLY A 240 3.76 -12.13 -2.66
C GLY A 240 4.07 -13.36 -3.52
N VAL A 241 4.48 -13.17 -4.77
CA VAL A 241 4.97 -14.24 -5.64
C VAL A 241 6.37 -13.93 -6.15
N VAL A 242 7.09 -14.96 -6.53
CA VAL A 242 8.40 -14.86 -7.18
C VAL A 242 8.21 -15.04 -8.66
N MET A 243 8.57 -14.03 -9.43
CA MET A 243 8.48 -14.03 -10.89
C MET A 243 9.86 -14.18 -11.52
N GLY A 244 10.00 -15.02 -12.52
CA GLY A 244 11.24 -15.17 -13.27
C GLY A 244 11.24 -16.35 -14.21
N GLN A 245 12.04 -16.26 -15.28
CA GLN A 245 12.26 -17.33 -16.26
C GLN A 245 10.96 -17.96 -16.83
N ARG A 246 9.92 -17.17 -17.03
CA ARG A 246 8.55 -17.58 -17.41
C ARG A 246 7.87 -18.51 -16.40
N LYS A 247 8.28 -18.43 -15.14
CA LYS A 247 7.67 -19.13 -14.02
C LYS A 247 7.18 -18.13 -12.97
N ILE A 248 6.10 -18.50 -12.33
CA ILE A 248 5.56 -17.82 -11.17
C ILE A 248 5.57 -18.84 -10.04
N GLU A 249 6.18 -18.50 -8.91
CA GLU A 249 6.36 -19.39 -7.76
C GLU A 249 5.89 -18.68 -6.50
N MET A 250 5.56 -19.42 -5.45
CA MET A 250 5.32 -18.83 -4.13
C MET A 250 6.63 -18.35 -3.50
N GLU A 251 6.59 -17.26 -2.76
CA GLU A 251 7.70 -16.86 -1.88
C GLU A 251 7.93 -17.93 -0.80
N GLU A 252 9.18 -18.28 -0.52
CA GLU A 252 9.55 -19.29 0.48
C GLU A 252 8.97 -19.00 1.86
N ASP A 253 9.01 -17.74 2.31
CA ASP A 253 8.40 -17.30 3.59
C ASP A 253 6.89 -17.57 3.64
N LYS A 254 6.20 -17.47 2.50
CA LYS A 254 4.77 -17.76 2.41
C LYS A 254 4.48 -19.25 2.44
N VAL A 255 5.32 -20.05 1.79
CA VAL A 255 5.26 -21.53 1.89
C VAL A 255 5.50 -21.95 3.34
N ALA A 256 6.55 -21.43 3.98
CA ALA A 256 6.82 -21.69 5.39
C ALA A 256 5.66 -21.26 6.30
N GLY A 257 5.03 -20.12 6.01
CA GLY A 257 3.86 -19.62 6.74
C GLY A 257 2.64 -20.56 6.63
N VAL A 258 2.44 -21.22 5.49
CA VAL A 258 1.38 -22.24 5.31
C VAL A 258 1.75 -23.52 6.04
N LEU A 259 2.97 -24.02 5.89
CA LEU A 259 3.44 -25.26 6.52
C LEU A 259 3.44 -25.18 8.06
N ASN A 260 3.77 -24.04 8.62
CA ASN A 260 3.82 -23.80 10.06
C ASN A 260 2.50 -23.22 10.63
N TRP A 261 1.40 -23.30 9.86
CA TRP A 261 0.13 -22.77 10.33
C TRP A 261 -0.38 -23.57 11.53
N LEU A 262 -0.77 -22.87 12.58
CA LEU A 262 -1.29 -23.50 13.78
C LEU A 262 -2.63 -24.18 13.50
N ILE A 263 -2.86 -25.34 14.14
CA ILE A 263 -4.13 -26.07 14.04
C ILE A 263 -5.28 -25.12 14.44
N PRO A 264 -6.28 -24.93 13.55
CA PRO A 264 -7.41 -24.06 13.83
C PRO A 264 -8.22 -24.54 15.05
N LYS A 265 -8.55 -23.62 15.94
CA LYS A 265 -9.38 -23.88 17.13
C LYS A 265 -10.80 -23.35 16.96
N THR A 266 -11.05 -22.54 15.97
CA THR A 266 -12.33 -21.88 15.72
C THR A 266 -12.63 -21.78 14.23
N VAL A 267 -13.90 -21.62 13.87
CA VAL A 267 -14.32 -21.28 12.49
C VAL A 267 -13.61 -20.04 11.95
N ARG A 268 -13.32 -19.07 12.83
CA ARG A 268 -12.58 -17.86 12.43
C ARG A 268 -11.15 -18.18 11.99
N ASP A 269 -10.50 -19.13 12.65
CA ASP A 269 -9.12 -19.51 12.31
C ASP A 269 -9.09 -20.28 10.99
N VAL A 270 -10.09 -21.17 10.74
CA VAL A 270 -10.26 -21.81 9.44
C VAL A 270 -10.45 -20.77 8.33
N ARG A 271 -11.30 -19.76 8.54
CA ARG A 271 -11.50 -18.70 7.54
C ARG A 271 -10.23 -17.89 7.27
N LYS A 272 -9.39 -17.65 8.28
CA LYS A 272 -8.09 -16.97 8.10
C LYS A 272 -7.15 -17.83 7.25
N PHE A 273 -7.05 -19.12 7.56
CA PHE A 273 -6.25 -20.06 6.77
C PHE A 273 -6.72 -20.15 5.33
N LEU A 274 -8.02 -20.39 5.12
CA LEU A 274 -8.61 -20.44 3.77
C LEU A 274 -8.40 -19.13 2.99
N GLY A 275 -8.47 -17.98 3.65
CA GLY A 275 -8.19 -16.70 3.03
C GLY A 275 -6.76 -16.59 2.48
N LEU A 276 -5.77 -17.05 3.25
CA LEU A 276 -4.39 -17.12 2.79
C LEU A 276 -4.20 -18.18 1.71
N ALA A 277 -4.69 -19.41 1.96
CA ALA A 277 -4.52 -20.52 1.04
C ALA A 277 -5.18 -20.26 -0.33
N ASN A 278 -6.32 -19.60 -0.33
CA ASN A 278 -7.06 -19.24 -1.55
C ASN A 278 -6.29 -18.27 -2.45
N TYR A 279 -5.47 -17.39 -1.87
CA TYR A 279 -4.60 -16.52 -2.62
C TYR A 279 -3.57 -17.30 -3.46
N TYR A 280 -3.08 -18.41 -2.90
CA TYR A 280 -2.08 -19.28 -3.53
C TYR A 280 -2.67 -20.53 -4.20
N ARG A 281 -4.00 -20.60 -4.35
CA ARG A 281 -4.71 -21.79 -4.86
C ARG A 281 -4.20 -22.29 -6.21
N GLN A 282 -3.71 -21.39 -7.07
CA GLN A 282 -3.17 -21.72 -8.39
C GLN A 282 -1.90 -22.58 -8.33
N PHE A 283 -1.16 -22.55 -7.22
CA PHE A 283 0.04 -23.34 -6.99
C PHE A 283 -0.23 -24.70 -6.35
N VAL A 284 -1.48 -24.99 -5.96
CA VAL A 284 -1.87 -26.22 -5.26
C VAL A 284 -2.77 -27.05 -6.15
N LYS A 285 -2.26 -28.22 -6.58
CA LYS A 285 -3.05 -29.15 -7.39
C LYS A 285 -4.29 -29.62 -6.59
N ASP A 286 -5.43 -29.68 -7.26
CA ASP A 286 -6.72 -30.13 -6.67
C ASP A 286 -7.13 -29.35 -5.41
N PHE A 287 -6.74 -28.07 -5.30
CA PHE A 287 -7.02 -27.23 -4.13
C PHE A 287 -8.48 -27.29 -3.64
N ALA A 288 -9.44 -27.28 -4.55
CA ALA A 288 -10.86 -27.32 -4.19
C ALA A 288 -11.24 -28.57 -3.41
N LYS A 289 -10.67 -29.73 -3.77
CA LYS A 289 -10.89 -31.00 -3.06
C LYS A 289 -10.23 -30.99 -1.69
N LEU A 290 -8.98 -30.53 -1.61
CA LEU A 290 -8.23 -30.41 -0.36
C LEU A 290 -8.88 -29.44 0.63
N ALA A 291 -9.46 -28.36 0.15
CA ALA A 291 -10.10 -27.36 0.98
C ALA A 291 -11.57 -27.69 1.33
N GLN A 292 -12.15 -28.79 0.82
CA GLN A 292 -13.57 -29.06 0.94
C GLN A 292 -14.03 -29.27 2.40
N SER A 293 -13.31 -30.07 3.17
CA SER A 293 -13.60 -30.33 4.59
C SER A 293 -13.50 -29.04 5.42
N LEU A 294 -12.47 -28.22 5.17
CA LEU A 294 -12.31 -26.91 5.83
C LEU A 294 -13.44 -25.94 5.45
N ASN A 295 -13.85 -25.92 4.19
CA ASN A 295 -14.97 -25.10 3.74
C ASN A 295 -16.29 -25.53 4.40
N ASN A 296 -16.53 -26.83 4.56
CA ASN A 296 -17.70 -27.35 5.27
C ASN A 296 -17.76 -26.82 6.71
N LEU A 297 -16.65 -26.83 7.44
CA LEU A 297 -16.57 -26.29 8.81
C LEU A 297 -16.90 -24.79 8.91
N THR A 298 -16.92 -24.05 7.80
CA THR A 298 -17.28 -22.62 7.80
C THR A 298 -18.78 -22.35 7.58
N ARG A 299 -19.59 -23.37 7.30
CA ARG A 299 -21.04 -23.26 7.08
C ARG A 299 -21.77 -22.93 8.38
N LYS A 300 -22.89 -22.20 8.29
CA LYS A 300 -23.64 -21.77 9.47
C LYS A 300 -24.31 -22.92 10.25
N GLU A 301 -24.64 -23.98 9.54
CA GLU A 301 -25.39 -25.12 10.08
C GLU A 301 -24.49 -26.23 10.64
N GLU A 302 -23.18 -26.15 10.37
CA GLU A 302 -22.21 -27.15 10.83
C GLU A 302 -21.77 -26.88 12.26
N LYS A 303 -21.82 -27.91 13.10
CA LYS A 303 -21.23 -27.86 14.45
C LYS A 303 -19.72 -27.96 14.33
N TRP A 304 -19.01 -27.11 15.07
CA TRP A 304 -17.58 -27.18 15.14
C TRP A 304 -17.10 -28.54 15.64
N LYS A 305 -16.48 -29.30 14.77
CA LYS A 305 -15.85 -30.57 15.11
C LYS A 305 -14.54 -30.66 14.32
N TRP A 306 -13.42 -30.61 15.03
CA TRP A 306 -12.11 -30.82 14.44
C TRP A 306 -11.74 -32.28 14.61
N GLY A 307 -11.44 -32.99 13.54
CA GLY A 307 -11.07 -34.42 13.51
C GLY A 307 -9.82 -34.64 12.65
N ASP A 308 -9.47 -35.90 12.50
CA ASP A 308 -8.26 -36.35 11.77
C ASP A 308 -8.47 -36.45 10.25
N GLU A 309 -9.61 -35.99 9.71
CA GLU A 309 -9.96 -36.02 8.27
C GLU A 309 -9.37 -34.84 7.50
#